data_79911bd4955ad69d5c9fc0f1fb7deb1b
#
_entry.id   79911bd4955ad69d5c9fc0f1fb7deb1b
#
_cell.length_a   1.000
_cell.length_b   1.000
_cell.length_c   1.000
_cell.angle_alpha   90.00
_cell.angle_beta   90.00
_cell.angle_gamma   90.00
#
_symmetry.space_group_name_H-M   'P 1'
#
loop_
_entity.id
_entity.type
_entity.pdbx_description
1 polymer ?
#
loop_
_entity_poly.entity_id
_entity_poly.type
_entity_poly.pdbx_seq_one_letter_code
_entity_poly.pdbx_strand_id
1 'polypeptide(L)'
;MSKNSTILFFFLLVSVSLFAQAALNKAITKFTSDIDLQNASISISVMDVQTGLMIASFNPDRVLTPASSVKLITTGAALGILNPNYVFKTELQYDGLFNAQTGILDGNIYLKGYGDPTLGSPEMVGVADMNGVMSQFATAINQAGFTKINGKIVGDGTFFQSIDGIGMNWQWDDLGNYYGAGAYGLNVNENYYFLNLQQMPLLGMQPKIAGTEPFLPEVTFTNRLTSASIGTGDNSSIYTPPLNDESIVRGTIPVGSGIFRVKGSMPDPVFTAAYFLQQKLKTDFKTTFKKAAANFDDLNEPILPRKTIYTQYSPKLSAIVERTNLESVNLYAETMLRTIGQVQSSTGTPNAGVEAVKNFWLARGVDLKGFFMEDGSGLSARNAISSKHFVSILRAIGNDGAIYPSFYESLPKAGETGTLKNMFKGTKAVGKLRAKSGSMTRVRSYTGFATRPNGKQWCFSVIVNNYTCTGSEIRSKLQDLMVSMCE
;
A
#
# COMPACT_ATOMS: atom_id res chain seq x y z
N MET A 1 37.60 -1.58 -40.20
CA MET A 1 36.84 -0.30 -40.01
C MET A 1 37.84 0.80 -39.71
N SER A 2 37.85 1.87 -40.51
CA SER A 2 38.86 2.92 -40.42
C SER A 2 38.64 3.77 -39.14
N LYS A 3 39.72 4.27 -38.53
CA LYS A 3 39.67 5.19 -37.36
C LYS A 3 38.69 6.38 -37.56
N ASN A 4 38.48 6.81 -38.79
CA ASN A 4 37.58 7.90 -39.16
C ASN A 4 36.08 7.53 -38.98
N SER A 5 35.71 6.28 -39.26
CA SER A 5 34.32 5.81 -39.08
C SER A 5 33.96 5.71 -37.60
N THR A 6 34.90 5.35 -36.72
CA THR A 6 34.72 5.27 -35.28
C THR A 6 34.56 6.67 -34.66
N ILE A 7 35.34 7.65 -35.13
CA ILE A 7 35.25 9.05 -34.67
C ILE A 7 33.93 9.69 -35.12
N LEU A 8 33.48 9.48 -36.35
CA LEU A 8 32.22 10.00 -36.87
C LEU A 8 31.02 9.43 -36.11
N PHE A 9 31.04 8.13 -35.78
CA PHE A 9 29.99 7.46 -35.02
C PHE A 9 29.95 7.97 -33.56
N PHE A 10 31.11 8.27 -32.96
CA PHE A 10 31.19 8.87 -31.61
C PHE A 10 30.61 10.29 -31.59
N PHE A 11 30.95 11.13 -32.59
CA PHE A 11 30.40 12.48 -32.73
C PHE A 11 28.87 12.47 -32.95
N LEU A 12 28.33 11.53 -33.72
CA LEU A 12 26.89 11.37 -33.94
C LEU A 12 26.17 10.99 -32.61
N LEU A 13 26.73 10.06 -31.83
CA LEU A 13 26.16 9.64 -30.55
C LEU A 13 26.17 10.78 -29.50
N VAL A 14 27.23 11.59 -29.48
CA VAL A 14 27.34 12.74 -28.57
C VAL A 14 26.34 13.83 -28.98
N SER A 15 26.18 14.11 -30.28
CA SER A 15 25.21 15.12 -30.75
C SER A 15 23.76 14.76 -30.46
N VAL A 16 23.36 13.50 -30.68
CA VAL A 16 21.99 13.02 -30.37
C VAL A 16 21.70 13.12 -28.86
N SER A 17 22.67 12.86 -28.01
CA SER A 17 22.56 13.00 -26.56
C SER A 17 22.33 14.46 -26.13
N LEU A 18 23.05 15.40 -26.71
CA LEU A 18 22.93 16.84 -26.44
C LEU A 18 21.57 17.40 -26.90
N PHE A 19 21.07 17.00 -28.06
CA PHE A 19 19.73 17.41 -28.54
C PHE A 19 18.62 16.91 -27.62
N ALA A 20 18.67 15.67 -27.17
CA ALA A 20 17.68 15.10 -26.26
C ALA A 20 17.67 15.82 -24.89
N GLN A 21 18.83 16.15 -24.36
CA GLN A 21 18.97 16.92 -23.12
C GLN A 21 18.42 18.34 -23.28
N ALA A 22 18.69 19.00 -24.42
CA ALA A 22 18.15 20.34 -24.70
C ALA A 22 16.63 20.35 -24.80
N ALA A 23 16.02 19.33 -25.46
CA ALA A 23 14.57 19.18 -25.54
C ALA A 23 13.94 18.98 -24.16
N LEU A 24 14.51 18.11 -23.33
CA LEU A 24 14.04 17.88 -21.96
C LEU A 24 14.15 19.15 -21.10
N ASN A 25 15.27 19.88 -21.17
CA ASN A 25 15.43 21.15 -20.45
C ASN A 25 14.38 22.18 -20.87
N LYS A 26 14.07 22.26 -22.17
CA LYS A 26 12.98 23.13 -22.68
C LYS A 26 11.62 22.70 -22.12
N ALA A 27 11.35 21.40 -22.04
CA ALA A 27 10.10 20.89 -21.44
C ALA A 27 10.02 21.21 -19.94
N ILE A 28 11.10 21.07 -19.19
CA ILE A 28 11.18 21.46 -17.76
C ILE A 28 10.95 22.96 -17.61
N THR A 29 11.60 23.80 -18.43
CA THR A 29 11.40 25.25 -18.38
C THR A 29 9.93 25.61 -18.68
N LYS A 30 9.34 25.03 -19.72
CA LYS A 30 7.92 25.24 -20.05
C LYS A 30 7.00 24.86 -18.87
N PHE A 31 7.26 23.71 -18.25
CA PHE A 31 6.48 23.22 -17.11
C PHE A 31 6.62 24.15 -15.89
N THR A 32 7.84 24.51 -15.52
CA THR A 32 8.10 25.30 -14.32
C THR A 32 7.73 26.79 -14.45
N SER A 33 7.55 27.30 -15.69
CA SER A 33 7.08 28.66 -15.96
C SER A 33 5.56 28.76 -16.15
N ASP A 34 4.83 27.66 -16.00
CA ASP A 34 3.38 27.65 -16.13
C ASP A 34 2.73 28.50 -15.02
N ILE A 35 1.69 29.28 -15.39
CA ILE A 35 1.01 30.21 -14.47
C ILE A 35 0.42 29.52 -13.24
N ASP A 36 -0.10 28.30 -13.40
CA ASP A 36 -0.68 27.52 -12.31
C ASP A 36 0.36 26.99 -11.32
N LEU A 37 1.62 27.07 -11.70
CA LEU A 37 2.76 26.56 -10.93
C LEU A 37 3.64 27.66 -10.33
N GLN A 38 3.32 28.94 -10.54
CA GLN A 38 4.13 30.07 -10.05
C GLN A 38 4.38 30.02 -8.53
N ASN A 39 3.40 29.61 -7.75
CA ASN A 39 3.47 29.50 -6.30
C ASN A 39 3.70 28.05 -5.82
N ALA A 40 3.86 27.12 -6.75
CA ALA A 40 4.10 25.72 -6.42
C ALA A 40 5.54 25.47 -6.00
N SER A 41 5.71 24.50 -5.11
CA SER A 41 7.03 23.94 -4.80
C SER A 41 7.28 22.76 -5.73
N ILE A 42 8.37 22.81 -6.51
CA ILE A 42 8.70 21.81 -7.54
C ILE A 42 10.10 21.27 -7.31
N SER A 43 10.25 19.94 -7.43
CA SER A 43 11.53 19.23 -7.44
C SER A 43 11.52 18.22 -8.59
N ILE A 44 12.50 18.32 -9.51
CA ILE A 44 12.61 17.44 -10.68
C ILE A 44 14.05 16.94 -10.78
N SER A 45 14.21 15.64 -11.05
CA SER A 45 15.49 15.02 -11.39
C SER A 45 15.29 13.95 -12.45
N VAL A 46 16.17 13.92 -13.44
CA VAL A 46 16.28 12.87 -14.45
C VAL A 46 17.73 12.44 -14.54
N MET A 47 17.99 11.15 -14.37
CA MET A 47 19.33 10.59 -14.26
C MET A 47 19.47 9.37 -15.17
N ASP A 48 20.61 9.22 -15.84
CA ASP A 48 20.94 8.00 -16.58
C ASP A 48 21.27 6.87 -15.60
N VAL A 49 20.54 5.76 -15.71
CA VAL A 49 20.64 4.64 -14.76
C VAL A 49 22.03 4.04 -14.72
N GLN A 50 22.67 3.87 -15.87
CA GLN A 50 23.97 3.21 -16.01
C GLN A 50 25.10 4.10 -15.49
N THR A 51 25.17 5.32 -16.00
CA THR A 51 26.29 6.23 -15.70
C THR A 51 26.13 6.99 -14.40
N GLY A 52 24.89 7.19 -13.94
CA GLY A 52 24.58 8.08 -12.80
C GLY A 52 24.68 9.57 -13.14
N LEU A 53 24.83 9.92 -14.42
CA LEU A 53 24.87 11.31 -14.85
C LEU A 53 23.47 11.94 -14.70
N MET A 54 23.39 13.08 -14.01
CA MET A 54 22.20 13.91 -13.99
C MET A 54 21.99 14.54 -15.37
N ILE A 55 20.93 14.12 -16.06
CA ILE A 55 20.59 14.58 -17.42
C ILE A 55 19.94 15.96 -17.38
N ALA A 56 18.97 16.12 -16.48
CA ALA A 56 18.27 17.38 -16.27
C ALA A 56 17.73 17.46 -14.84
N SER A 57 17.59 18.66 -14.31
CA SER A 57 17.02 18.84 -12.97
C SER A 57 16.44 20.25 -12.78
N PHE A 58 15.53 20.37 -11.82
CA PHE A 58 15.04 21.64 -11.28
C PHE A 58 14.82 21.49 -9.77
N ASN A 59 15.52 22.30 -8.97
CA ASN A 59 15.52 22.19 -7.50
C ASN A 59 15.70 20.73 -6.99
N PRO A 60 16.71 19.98 -7.44
CA PRO A 60 16.82 18.53 -7.20
C PRO A 60 16.93 18.16 -5.72
N ASP A 61 17.50 19.04 -4.90
CA ASP A 61 17.71 18.82 -3.45
C ASP A 61 16.53 19.34 -2.61
N ARG A 62 15.52 19.98 -3.23
CA ARG A 62 14.34 20.48 -2.49
C ARG A 62 13.50 19.29 -2.02
N VAL A 63 13.34 19.16 -0.71
CA VAL A 63 12.51 18.14 -0.08
C VAL A 63 11.05 18.56 -0.08
N LEU A 64 10.17 17.67 -0.51
CA LEU A 64 8.74 17.90 -0.66
C LEU A 64 7.97 16.67 -0.23
N THR A 65 6.69 16.85 0.09
CA THR A 65 5.77 15.72 0.34
C THR A 65 5.58 14.92 -0.96
N PRO A 66 6.01 13.65 -0.99
CA PRO A 66 6.01 12.85 -2.23
C PRO A 66 4.74 12.00 -2.39
N ALA A 67 3.87 11.96 -1.38
CA ALA A 67 2.74 11.04 -1.31
C ALA A 67 3.17 9.60 -1.62
N SER A 68 2.33 8.81 -2.27
CA SER A 68 2.55 7.37 -2.52
C SER A 68 3.78 7.01 -3.36
N SER A 69 4.59 7.97 -3.86
CA SER A 69 5.91 7.66 -4.43
C SER A 69 6.88 7.07 -3.39
N VAL A 70 6.65 7.30 -2.08
CA VAL A 70 7.39 6.65 -0.98
C VAL A 70 7.38 5.13 -1.11
N LYS A 71 6.29 4.54 -1.62
CA LYS A 71 6.17 3.09 -1.82
C LYS A 71 7.31 2.48 -2.63
N LEU A 72 7.93 3.23 -3.54
CA LEU A 72 9.10 2.75 -4.29
C LEU A 72 10.30 2.50 -3.38
N ILE A 73 10.47 3.34 -2.37
CA ILE A 73 11.55 3.22 -1.38
C ILE A 73 11.32 1.98 -0.52
N THR A 74 10.08 1.81 -0.05
CA THR A 74 9.67 0.68 0.80
C THR A 74 9.73 -0.64 0.04
N THR A 75 9.14 -0.70 -1.18
CA THR A 75 9.08 -1.94 -1.97
C THR A 75 10.45 -2.36 -2.49
N GLY A 76 11.30 -1.41 -2.87
CA GLY A 76 12.69 -1.68 -3.24
C GLY A 76 13.49 -2.25 -2.07
N ALA A 77 13.37 -1.65 -0.88
CA ALA A 77 14.02 -2.17 0.33
C ALA A 77 13.46 -3.55 0.74
N ALA A 78 12.14 -3.76 0.63
CA ALA A 78 11.51 -5.04 0.93
C ALA A 78 12.06 -6.18 0.04
N LEU A 79 12.15 -5.95 -1.29
CA LEU A 79 12.73 -6.92 -2.21
C LEU A 79 14.20 -7.20 -1.91
N GLY A 80 14.96 -6.20 -1.44
CA GLY A 80 16.38 -6.37 -1.13
C GLY A 80 16.65 -7.03 0.23
N ILE A 81 15.82 -6.78 1.23
CA ILE A 81 16.00 -7.29 2.60
C ILE A 81 15.33 -8.65 2.78
N LEU A 82 14.09 -8.79 2.32
CA LEU A 82 13.28 -9.99 2.50
C LEU A 82 13.42 -10.99 1.35
N ASN A 83 13.87 -10.57 0.20
CA ASN A 83 13.95 -11.19 -1.14
C ASN A 83 12.59 -11.37 -1.85
N PRO A 84 12.58 -11.47 -3.21
CA PRO A 84 11.33 -11.60 -4.00
C PRO A 84 10.50 -12.85 -3.73
N ASN A 85 11.11 -13.92 -3.21
CA ASN A 85 10.43 -15.19 -2.92
C ASN A 85 9.95 -15.30 -1.47
N TYR A 86 10.16 -14.29 -0.64
CA TYR A 86 9.65 -14.27 0.73
C TYR A 86 8.13 -14.47 0.73
N VAL A 87 7.63 -15.26 1.70
CA VAL A 87 6.21 -15.49 1.94
C VAL A 87 5.88 -15.16 3.40
N PHE A 88 4.77 -14.51 3.62
CA PHE A 88 4.20 -14.34 4.96
C PHE A 88 3.50 -15.62 5.37
N LYS A 89 3.24 -15.78 6.66
CA LYS A 89 2.46 -16.89 7.18
C LYS A 89 1.40 -16.45 8.17
N THR A 90 0.38 -17.29 8.31
CA THR A 90 -0.62 -17.22 9.38
C THR A 90 -0.78 -18.61 9.94
N GLU A 91 -0.73 -18.79 11.25
CA GLU A 91 -0.79 -20.10 11.90
C GLU A 91 -2.06 -20.25 12.75
N LEU A 92 -2.69 -21.41 12.64
CA LEU A 92 -3.62 -21.90 13.65
C LEU A 92 -2.82 -22.61 14.73
N GLN A 93 -3.01 -22.18 15.95
CA GLN A 93 -2.35 -22.76 17.12
C GLN A 93 -3.38 -23.05 18.21
N TYR A 94 -3.06 -23.93 19.17
CA TYR A 94 -3.86 -24.14 20.36
C TYR A 94 -2.98 -24.28 21.58
N ASP A 95 -3.54 -23.98 22.75
CA ASP A 95 -2.95 -24.26 24.07
C ASP A 95 -3.82 -25.20 24.89
N GLY A 96 -3.41 -25.49 26.11
CA GLY A 96 -4.17 -26.29 27.06
C GLY A 96 -4.19 -27.79 26.75
N LEU A 97 -5.23 -28.47 27.23
CA LEU A 97 -5.37 -29.93 27.17
C LEU A 97 -6.41 -30.34 26.12
N PHE A 98 -5.98 -31.08 25.11
CA PHE A 98 -6.85 -31.66 24.10
C PHE A 98 -7.05 -33.15 24.35
N ASN A 99 -8.28 -33.56 24.51
CA ASN A 99 -8.68 -34.96 24.58
C ASN A 99 -9.14 -35.45 23.21
N ALA A 100 -8.29 -36.22 22.53
CA ALA A 100 -8.57 -36.74 21.20
C ALA A 100 -9.72 -37.77 21.12
N GLN A 101 -10.06 -38.43 22.24
CA GLN A 101 -11.16 -39.40 22.28
C GLN A 101 -12.52 -38.70 22.30
N THR A 102 -12.63 -37.56 22.95
CA THR A 102 -13.88 -36.79 23.08
C THR A 102 -13.95 -35.56 22.17
N GLY A 103 -12.85 -35.16 21.55
CA GLY A 103 -12.75 -33.97 20.75
C GLY A 103 -12.84 -32.67 21.55
N ILE A 104 -12.62 -32.71 22.88
CA ILE A 104 -12.74 -31.56 23.79
C ILE A 104 -11.37 -30.90 23.99
N LEU A 105 -11.31 -29.61 23.78
CA LEU A 105 -10.17 -28.75 24.14
C LEU A 105 -10.50 -27.95 25.40
N ASP A 106 -9.73 -28.16 26.47
CA ASP A 106 -9.67 -27.29 27.65
C ASP A 106 -8.53 -26.28 27.46
N GLY A 107 -8.75 -25.28 26.63
CA GLY A 107 -7.79 -24.28 26.17
C GLY A 107 -8.38 -23.41 25.07
N ASN A 108 -7.53 -22.58 24.49
CA ASN A 108 -7.89 -21.65 23.41
C ASN A 108 -7.35 -22.14 22.07
N ILE A 109 -7.97 -21.66 20.97
CA ILE A 109 -7.40 -21.74 19.63
C ILE A 109 -7.01 -20.32 19.21
N TYR A 110 -5.81 -20.18 18.66
CA TYR A 110 -5.24 -18.90 18.25
C TYR A 110 -5.10 -18.85 16.73
N LEU A 111 -5.52 -17.74 16.13
CA LEU A 111 -5.19 -17.36 14.77
C LEU A 111 -4.02 -16.36 14.84
N LYS A 112 -2.80 -16.88 14.73
CA LYS A 112 -1.56 -16.08 14.85
C LYS A 112 -1.12 -15.56 13.52
N GLY A 113 -1.17 -14.25 13.34
CA GLY A 113 -0.65 -13.57 12.15
C GLY A 113 0.83 -13.20 12.29
N TYR A 114 1.54 -13.28 11.16
CA TYR A 114 2.94 -12.86 11.02
C TYR A 114 3.08 -11.78 9.95
N GLY A 115 2.09 -10.89 9.87
CA GLY A 115 2.13 -9.73 8.99
C GLY A 115 1.64 -9.98 7.56
N ASP A 116 0.93 -11.08 7.26
CA ASP A 116 0.37 -11.29 5.91
C ASP A 116 -0.71 -10.23 5.59
N PRO A 117 -0.49 -9.31 4.63
CA PRO A 117 -1.51 -8.34 4.27
C PRO A 117 -2.55 -8.88 3.29
N THR A 118 -2.35 -10.11 2.78
CA THR A 118 -3.17 -10.70 1.72
C THR A 118 -4.18 -11.72 2.22
N LEU A 119 -4.16 -12.06 3.52
CA LEU A 119 -5.07 -13.07 4.07
C LEU A 119 -6.53 -12.70 3.83
N GLY A 120 -7.24 -13.57 3.11
CA GLY A 120 -8.65 -13.32 2.77
C GLY A 120 -8.89 -12.13 1.86
N SER A 121 -7.87 -11.66 1.13
CA SER A 121 -8.01 -10.53 0.20
C SER A 121 -8.93 -10.89 -0.96
N PRO A 122 -9.98 -10.10 -1.21
CA PRO A 122 -10.85 -10.29 -2.37
C PRO A 122 -10.22 -9.82 -3.68
N GLU A 123 -9.07 -9.14 -3.59
CA GLU A 123 -8.44 -8.43 -4.69
C GLU A 123 -7.09 -9.06 -5.11
N MET A 124 -6.48 -9.90 -4.25
CA MET A 124 -5.19 -10.53 -4.55
C MET A 124 -5.40 -11.82 -5.34
N VAL A 125 -4.86 -11.87 -6.55
CA VAL A 125 -5.00 -13.03 -7.44
C VAL A 125 -4.40 -14.29 -6.79
N GLY A 126 -5.16 -15.38 -6.82
CA GLY A 126 -4.72 -16.69 -6.29
C GLY A 126 -4.87 -16.83 -4.77
N VAL A 127 -5.44 -15.84 -4.09
CA VAL A 127 -5.79 -15.91 -2.66
C VAL A 127 -7.29 -16.18 -2.53
N ALA A 128 -7.67 -17.05 -1.61
CA ALA A 128 -9.07 -17.23 -1.23
C ALA A 128 -9.59 -15.97 -0.52
N ASP A 129 -10.83 -15.57 -0.79
CA ASP A 129 -11.46 -14.48 -0.05
C ASP A 129 -11.64 -14.82 1.46
N MET A 130 -12.13 -13.88 2.22
CA MET A 130 -12.30 -14.04 3.66
C MET A 130 -13.14 -15.27 4.03
N ASN A 131 -14.23 -15.53 3.30
CA ASN A 131 -15.06 -16.72 3.56
C ASN A 131 -14.31 -18.01 3.23
N GLY A 132 -13.58 -18.04 2.13
CA GLY A 132 -12.76 -19.17 1.70
C GLY A 132 -11.64 -19.49 2.68
N VAL A 133 -10.87 -18.50 3.14
CA VAL A 133 -9.78 -18.72 4.09
C VAL A 133 -10.31 -19.17 5.47
N MET A 134 -11.43 -18.61 5.94
CA MET A 134 -12.05 -19.05 7.19
C MET A 134 -12.59 -20.48 7.07
N SER A 135 -13.09 -20.90 5.89
CA SER A 135 -13.46 -22.29 5.63
C SER A 135 -12.25 -23.24 5.69
N GLN A 136 -11.12 -22.85 5.14
CA GLN A 136 -9.87 -23.64 5.21
C GLN A 136 -9.41 -23.82 6.65
N PHE A 137 -9.40 -22.75 7.45
CA PHE A 137 -9.04 -22.82 8.86
C PHE A 137 -10.03 -23.67 9.68
N ALA A 138 -11.32 -23.49 9.49
CA ALA A 138 -12.34 -24.28 10.16
C ALA A 138 -12.23 -25.76 9.81
N THR A 139 -11.96 -26.09 8.54
CA THR A 139 -11.72 -27.45 8.08
C THR A 139 -10.50 -28.07 8.77
N ALA A 140 -9.38 -27.32 8.87
CA ALA A 140 -8.17 -27.80 9.54
C ALA A 140 -8.40 -28.07 11.03
N ILE A 141 -9.16 -27.23 11.73
CA ILE A 141 -9.56 -27.43 13.12
C ILE A 141 -10.42 -28.69 13.28
N ASN A 142 -11.42 -28.86 12.41
CA ASN A 142 -12.29 -30.05 12.44
C ASN A 142 -11.53 -31.34 12.14
N GLN A 143 -10.62 -31.32 11.14
CA GLN A 143 -9.75 -32.46 10.80
C GLN A 143 -8.79 -32.83 11.93
N ALA A 144 -8.36 -31.87 12.73
CA ALA A 144 -7.57 -32.10 13.94
C ALA A 144 -8.40 -32.69 15.10
N GLY A 145 -9.72 -32.82 14.92
CA GLY A 145 -10.64 -33.50 15.85
C GLY A 145 -11.28 -32.60 16.90
N PHE A 146 -11.14 -31.27 16.82
CA PHE A 146 -11.75 -30.38 17.80
C PHE A 146 -13.26 -30.20 17.53
N THR A 147 -14.10 -30.70 18.43
CA THR A 147 -15.58 -30.61 18.34
C THR A 147 -16.19 -29.70 19.41
N LYS A 148 -15.45 -29.50 20.52
CA LYS A 148 -15.85 -28.63 21.62
C LYS A 148 -14.63 -27.89 22.17
N ILE A 149 -14.74 -26.57 22.29
CA ILE A 149 -13.68 -25.68 22.79
C ILE A 149 -14.20 -24.98 24.05
N ASN A 150 -13.62 -25.32 25.21
CA ASN A 150 -14.00 -24.71 26.49
C ASN A 150 -13.39 -23.31 26.68
N GLY A 151 -12.44 -22.90 25.83
CA GLY A 151 -11.85 -21.57 25.75
C GLY A 151 -12.45 -20.71 24.65
N LYS A 152 -11.58 -19.89 24.03
CA LYS A 152 -11.88 -18.86 23.01
C LYS A 152 -11.28 -19.22 21.65
N ILE A 153 -11.80 -18.63 20.59
CA ILE A 153 -11.01 -18.35 19.38
C ILE A 153 -10.37 -16.98 19.57
N VAL A 154 -9.06 -16.90 19.44
CA VAL A 154 -8.28 -15.70 19.74
C VAL A 154 -7.55 -15.24 18.49
N GLY A 155 -7.77 -14.00 18.09
CA GLY A 155 -6.92 -13.31 17.10
C GLY A 155 -5.62 -12.87 17.78
N ASP A 156 -4.48 -13.17 17.17
CA ASP A 156 -3.18 -12.79 17.72
C ASP A 156 -2.38 -11.98 16.69
N GLY A 157 -2.36 -10.67 16.87
CA GLY A 157 -1.62 -9.70 16.05
C GLY A 157 -0.27 -9.29 16.62
N THR A 158 0.20 -9.90 17.69
CA THR A 158 1.38 -9.46 18.46
C THR A 158 2.73 -9.58 17.74
N PHE A 159 2.75 -10.09 16.51
CA PHE A 159 3.96 -10.12 15.67
C PHE A 159 4.54 -8.73 15.45
N PHE A 160 3.68 -7.73 15.22
CA PHE A 160 4.07 -6.34 15.25
C PHE A 160 3.78 -5.78 16.64
N GLN A 161 4.76 -5.22 17.28
CA GLN A 161 4.68 -4.74 18.68
C GLN A 161 3.89 -3.43 18.83
N SER A 162 3.01 -3.12 17.91
CA SER A 162 2.13 -1.97 17.90
C SER A 162 0.68 -2.45 17.87
N ILE A 163 -0.07 -2.10 18.88
CA ILE A 163 -1.45 -2.54 19.07
C ILE A 163 -2.38 -1.88 18.04
N ASP A 164 -2.13 -0.60 17.72
CA ASP A 164 -3.03 0.23 16.92
C ASP A 164 -2.87 0.11 15.40
N GLY A 165 -1.84 -0.58 14.93
CA GLY A 165 -1.59 -0.79 13.49
C GLY A 165 -1.28 0.46 12.68
N ILE A 166 -1.36 1.66 13.26
CA ILE A 166 -1.33 2.94 12.55
C ILE A 166 0.09 3.39 12.22
N GLY A 167 0.24 4.09 11.09
CA GLY A 167 1.46 4.78 10.71
C GLY A 167 1.69 6.04 11.52
N MET A 168 2.96 6.44 11.64
CA MET A 168 3.33 7.65 12.38
C MET A 168 2.78 8.90 11.68
N ASN A 169 2.20 9.80 12.47
CA ASN A 169 1.74 11.11 12.02
C ASN A 169 0.67 11.08 10.90
N TRP A 170 -0.16 10.05 10.86
CA TRP A 170 -1.33 10.03 9.98
C TRP A 170 -2.39 11.00 10.48
N GLN A 171 -3.17 11.56 9.55
CA GLN A 171 -4.21 12.52 9.87
C GLN A 171 -5.46 11.78 10.36
N TRP A 172 -6.18 12.40 11.30
CA TRP A 172 -7.39 11.84 11.87
C TRP A 172 -8.48 11.52 10.84
N ASP A 173 -8.61 12.35 9.83
CA ASP A 173 -9.59 12.20 8.76
C ASP A 173 -9.26 11.11 7.74
N ASP A 174 -8.03 10.58 7.76
CA ASP A 174 -7.63 9.44 6.94
C ASP A 174 -7.97 8.09 7.58
N LEU A 175 -7.92 7.98 8.92
CA LEU A 175 -7.91 6.72 9.66
C LEU A 175 -9.15 5.84 9.46
N GLY A 176 -10.33 6.44 9.32
CA GLY A 176 -11.58 5.71 9.09
C GLY A 176 -11.81 5.28 7.64
N ASN A 177 -10.98 5.75 6.69
CA ASN A 177 -11.11 5.42 5.28
C ASN A 177 -10.19 4.24 4.91
N TYR A 178 -10.57 3.45 3.92
CA TYR A 178 -9.86 2.21 3.55
C TYR A 178 -8.34 2.39 3.31
N TYR A 179 -7.93 3.56 2.82
CA TYR A 179 -6.51 3.86 2.57
C TYR A 179 -5.73 4.22 3.85
N GLY A 180 -6.44 4.50 4.94
CA GLY A 180 -5.91 4.68 6.29
C GLY A 180 -5.98 3.41 7.16
N ALA A 181 -6.28 2.24 6.56
CA ALA A 181 -6.32 0.99 7.30
C ALA A 181 -4.96 0.67 7.92
N GLY A 182 -4.96 0.40 9.23
CA GLY A 182 -3.77 0.05 9.98
C GLY A 182 -3.19 -1.30 9.58
N ALA A 183 -1.87 -1.48 9.75
CA ALA A 183 -1.15 -2.73 9.49
C ALA A 183 -0.88 -3.48 10.80
N TYR A 184 -1.52 -4.63 10.96
CA TYR A 184 -1.43 -5.48 12.16
C TYR A 184 -0.59 -6.73 11.87
N GLY A 185 -0.18 -7.44 12.92
CA GLY A 185 0.41 -8.76 12.75
C GLY A 185 -0.57 -9.75 12.11
N LEU A 186 -1.86 -9.65 12.43
CA LEU A 186 -2.94 -10.39 11.78
C LEU A 186 -3.83 -9.40 11.01
N ASN A 187 -3.83 -9.49 9.70
CA ASN A 187 -4.70 -8.73 8.81
C ASN A 187 -5.71 -9.69 8.18
N VAL A 188 -6.88 -9.19 7.77
CA VAL A 188 -7.88 -9.96 7.02
C VAL A 188 -8.67 -9.03 6.10
N ASN A 189 -9.04 -9.52 4.90
CA ASN A 189 -9.85 -8.75 3.93
C ASN A 189 -9.25 -7.38 3.59
N GLU A 190 -7.91 -7.28 3.49
CA GLU A 190 -7.17 -6.02 3.33
C GLU A 190 -7.53 -4.94 4.36
N ASN A 191 -7.98 -5.33 5.54
CA ASN A 191 -8.42 -4.49 6.65
C ASN A 191 -9.42 -3.40 6.25
N TYR A 192 -10.29 -3.69 5.26
CA TYR A 192 -11.37 -2.78 4.89
C TYR A 192 -12.73 -3.47 4.90
N TYR A 193 -13.77 -2.65 4.94
CA TYR A 193 -15.15 -3.06 4.77
C TYR A 193 -15.87 -2.09 3.83
N PHE A 194 -17.04 -2.50 3.31
CA PHE A 194 -17.98 -1.59 2.68
C PHE A 194 -19.07 -1.19 3.66
N LEU A 195 -19.28 0.10 3.85
CA LEU A 195 -20.48 0.64 4.45
C LEU A 195 -21.54 0.75 3.37
N ASN A 196 -22.61 -0.01 3.50
CA ASN A 196 -23.74 -0.03 2.58
C ASN A 196 -24.75 1.03 2.98
N LEU A 197 -25.03 1.96 2.09
CA LEU A 197 -25.90 3.12 2.33
C LEU A 197 -27.09 3.06 1.36
N GLN A 198 -28.31 2.99 1.88
CA GLN A 198 -29.51 3.16 1.07
C GLN A 198 -29.60 4.63 0.64
N GLN A 199 -29.48 4.88 -0.66
CA GLN A 199 -29.64 6.21 -1.24
C GLN A 199 -31.06 6.74 -1.03
N MET A 200 -31.19 8.07 -0.98
CA MET A 200 -32.47 8.77 -0.85
C MET A 200 -32.78 9.55 -2.12
N PRO A 201 -34.07 9.72 -2.49
CA PRO A 201 -34.44 10.29 -3.78
C PRO A 201 -34.32 11.82 -3.87
N LEU A 202 -34.26 12.54 -2.74
CA LEU A 202 -34.22 13.99 -2.72
C LEU A 202 -32.94 14.54 -2.11
N LEU A 203 -32.49 15.69 -2.58
CA LEU A 203 -31.34 16.42 -2.06
C LEU A 203 -31.53 16.76 -0.57
N GLY A 204 -30.43 16.69 0.21
CA GLY A 204 -30.42 17.01 1.61
C GLY A 204 -31.00 15.91 2.53
N MET A 205 -31.68 14.90 2.00
CA MET A 205 -32.14 13.78 2.81
C MET A 205 -30.97 12.96 3.36
N GLN A 206 -31.14 12.42 4.56
CA GLN A 206 -30.14 11.56 5.18
C GLN A 206 -30.24 10.13 4.60
N PRO A 207 -29.19 9.60 3.94
CA PRO A 207 -29.13 8.20 3.55
C PRO A 207 -29.20 7.28 4.77
N LYS A 208 -29.76 6.08 4.62
CA LYS A 208 -29.85 5.10 5.72
C LYS A 208 -28.68 4.14 5.66
N ILE A 209 -28.11 3.80 6.81
CA ILE A 209 -27.11 2.75 6.91
C ILE A 209 -27.85 1.40 6.80
N ALA A 210 -27.46 0.60 5.79
CA ALA A 210 -28.02 -0.72 5.52
C ALA A 210 -27.15 -1.87 6.09
N GLY A 211 -25.96 -1.54 6.62
CA GLY A 211 -25.03 -2.49 7.22
C GLY A 211 -23.63 -2.40 6.63
N THR A 212 -22.78 -3.39 7.00
CA THR A 212 -21.38 -3.47 6.52
C THR A 212 -21.13 -4.80 5.83
N GLU A 213 -20.13 -4.85 4.95
CA GLU A 213 -19.68 -6.06 4.26
C GLU A 213 -18.13 -6.10 4.20
N PRO A 214 -17.45 -7.03 4.88
CA PRO A 214 -18.05 -8.02 5.79
C PRO A 214 -18.80 -7.37 6.97
N PHE A 215 -19.68 -8.12 7.59
CA PHE A 215 -20.36 -7.70 8.83
C PHE A 215 -19.31 -7.39 9.90
N LEU A 216 -19.38 -6.20 10.50
CA LEU A 216 -18.52 -5.83 11.61
C LEU A 216 -19.28 -6.01 12.92
N PRO A 217 -18.91 -6.99 13.75
CA PRO A 217 -19.53 -7.14 15.06
C PRO A 217 -19.19 -5.92 15.94
N GLU A 218 -20.16 -5.50 16.73
CA GLU A 218 -20.02 -4.43 17.75
C GLU A 218 -19.82 -3.01 17.22
N VAL A 219 -19.55 -2.80 15.91
CA VAL A 219 -19.35 -1.44 15.36
C VAL A 219 -20.67 -0.71 15.16
N THR A 220 -20.76 0.47 15.73
CA THR A 220 -21.89 1.38 15.63
C THR A 220 -21.55 2.62 14.80
N PHE A 221 -22.56 3.23 14.15
CA PHE A 221 -22.34 4.37 13.26
C PHE A 221 -23.26 5.55 13.63
N THR A 222 -22.66 6.67 13.97
CA THR A 222 -23.35 7.95 14.00
C THR A 222 -23.41 8.53 12.59
N ASN A 223 -24.58 8.48 11.97
CA ASN A 223 -24.78 8.91 10.59
C ASN A 223 -25.10 10.40 10.51
N ARG A 224 -24.23 11.17 9.82
CA ARG A 224 -24.38 12.60 9.53
C ARG A 224 -24.24 12.90 8.02
N LEU A 225 -24.53 11.90 7.19
CA LEU A 225 -24.52 12.06 5.73
C LEU A 225 -25.73 12.81 5.23
N THR A 226 -25.59 13.47 4.09
CA THR A 226 -26.70 14.04 3.33
C THR A 226 -26.60 13.66 1.85
N SER A 227 -27.73 13.66 1.15
CA SER A 227 -27.79 13.36 -0.27
C SER A 227 -27.44 14.59 -1.10
N ALA A 228 -26.50 14.44 -2.05
CA ALA A 228 -26.08 15.45 -3.03
C ALA A 228 -26.62 15.13 -4.41
N SER A 229 -26.34 15.98 -5.38
CA SER A 229 -26.78 15.81 -6.79
C SER A 229 -26.25 14.50 -7.40
N ILE A 230 -26.97 14.00 -8.40
CA ILE A 230 -26.52 12.88 -9.24
C ILE A 230 -25.14 13.19 -9.83
N GLY A 231 -24.26 12.18 -9.85
CA GLY A 231 -22.92 12.29 -10.45
C GLY A 231 -21.84 12.93 -9.57
N THR A 232 -22.15 13.38 -8.34
CA THR A 232 -21.14 13.94 -7.42
C THR A 232 -20.15 12.89 -6.88
N GLY A 233 -20.48 11.61 -6.99
CA GLY A 233 -19.62 10.52 -6.48
C GLY A 233 -19.60 10.45 -4.95
N ASP A 234 -18.60 9.77 -4.41
CA ASP A 234 -18.36 9.65 -2.97
C ASP A 234 -17.60 10.88 -2.46
N ASN A 235 -18.27 11.67 -1.63
CA ASN A 235 -17.70 12.77 -0.86
C ASN A 235 -17.94 12.55 0.65
N SER A 236 -18.03 11.30 1.06
CA SER A 236 -18.15 10.94 2.46
C SER A 236 -16.78 10.77 3.12
N SER A 237 -16.75 10.90 4.43
CA SER A 237 -15.60 10.57 5.27
C SER A 237 -16.07 9.75 6.46
N ILE A 238 -15.35 8.69 6.77
CA ILE A 238 -15.57 7.85 7.93
C ILE A 238 -14.50 8.20 8.98
N TYR A 239 -14.92 8.47 10.19
CA TYR A 239 -14.07 8.76 11.33
C TYR A 239 -14.22 7.62 12.34
N THR A 240 -13.24 6.74 12.37
CA THR A 240 -13.19 5.62 13.31
C THR A 240 -11.82 5.62 13.98
N PRO A 241 -11.75 5.78 15.32
CA PRO A 241 -10.51 5.51 16.02
C PRO A 241 -10.14 4.03 15.89
N PRO A 242 -8.87 3.69 15.83
CA PRO A 242 -8.43 2.29 15.90
C PRO A 242 -8.92 1.62 17.18
N LEU A 243 -9.23 0.33 17.09
CA LEU A 243 -9.69 -0.49 18.21
C LEU A 243 -10.89 0.12 18.96
N ASN A 244 -11.76 0.81 18.22
CA ASN A 244 -12.95 1.46 18.77
C ASN A 244 -14.18 1.06 17.98
N ASP A 245 -15.31 0.89 18.68
CA ASP A 245 -16.59 0.43 18.12
C ASP A 245 -17.48 1.57 17.62
N GLU A 246 -17.11 2.82 17.88
CA GLU A 246 -17.90 3.98 17.51
C GLU A 246 -17.31 4.68 16.28
N SER A 247 -18.11 4.80 15.22
CA SER A 247 -17.75 5.46 13.98
C SER A 247 -18.68 6.64 13.70
N ILE A 248 -18.14 7.72 13.17
CA ILE A 248 -18.93 8.85 12.67
C ILE A 248 -18.79 8.90 11.15
N VAL A 249 -19.90 8.95 10.41
CA VAL A 249 -19.91 9.10 8.96
C VAL A 249 -20.54 10.42 8.58
N ARG A 250 -19.82 11.26 7.83
CA ARG A 250 -20.31 12.59 7.40
C ARG A 250 -19.94 12.87 5.95
N GLY A 251 -20.49 13.95 5.39
CA GLY A 251 -20.27 14.34 4.01
C GLY A 251 -21.48 14.03 3.14
N THR A 252 -21.26 13.70 1.86
CA THR A 252 -22.36 13.50 0.93
C THR A 252 -22.16 12.27 0.04
N ILE A 253 -23.29 11.63 -0.32
CA ILE A 253 -23.38 10.65 -1.41
C ILE A 253 -24.47 11.10 -2.38
N PRO A 254 -24.44 10.66 -3.65
CA PRO A 254 -25.46 11.11 -4.63
C PRO A 254 -26.85 10.58 -4.30
N VAL A 255 -27.89 11.34 -4.68
CA VAL A 255 -29.29 10.87 -4.68
C VAL A 255 -29.44 9.63 -5.55
N GLY A 256 -30.39 8.76 -5.20
CA GLY A 256 -30.69 7.53 -5.94
C GLY A 256 -31.69 6.66 -5.19
N SER A 257 -31.89 5.43 -5.68
CA SER A 257 -32.78 4.43 -5.07
C SER A 257 -32.07 3.11 -4.71
N GLY A 258 -30.78 3.00 -5.02
CA GLY A 258 -29.97 1.79 -4.80
C GLY A 258 -29.16 1.81 -3.52
N ILE A 259 -28.28 0.83 -3.43
CA ILE A 259 -27.25 0.79 -2.37
C ILE A 259 -25.97 1.47 -2.91
N PHE A 260 -25.53 2.51 -2.22
CA PHE A 260 -24.24 3.16 -2.44
C PHE A 260 -23.22 2.59 -1.45
N ARG A 261 -22.05 2.22 -1.93
CA ARG A 261 -21.02 1.54 -1.12
C ARG A 261 -19.83 2.47 -0.89
N VAL A 262 -19.48 2.68 0.36
CA VAL A 262 -18.31 3.46 0.79
C VAL A 262 -17.31 2.52 1.44
N LYS A 263 -16.03 2.61 1.08
CA LYS A 263 -14.97 1.79 1.69
C LYS A 263 -14.46 2.45 2.96
N GLY A 264 -14.58 1.73 4.09
CA GLY A 264 -14.01 2.13 5.40
C GLY A 264 -12.86 1.24 5.84
N SER A 265 -11.97 1.74 6.71
CA SER A 265 -10.97 0.92 7.39
C SER A 265 -11.61 0.09 8.50
N MET A 266 -11.25 -1.18 8.58
CA MET A 266 -11.72 -2.10 9.63
C MET A 266 -11.06 -1.73 10.97
N PRO A 267 -11.85 -1.39 12.02
CA PRO A 267 -11.29 -0.91 13.28
C PRO A 267 -10.42 -1.94 14.00
N ASP A 268 -10.88 -3.18 14.04
CA ASP A 268 -10.15 -4.32 14.61
C ASP A 268 -10.20 -5.54 13.68
N PRO A 269 -9.24 -5.66 12.76
CA PRO A 269 -9.14 -6.83 11.88
C PRO A 269 -8.75 -8.10 12.64
N VAL A 270 -8.06 -7.97 13.77
CA VAL A 270 -7.59 -9.10 14.60
C VAL A 270 -8.77 -9.79 15.26
N PHE A 271 -9.64 -9.02 15.92
CA PHE A 271 -10.89 -9.55 16.49
C PHE A 271 -11.82 -10.05 15.40
N THR A 272 -11.97 -9.29 14.31
CA THR A 272 -12.85 -9.67 13.17
C THR A 272 -12.48 -11.04 12.62
N ALA A 273 -11.20 -11.33 12.42
CA ALA A 273 -10.73 -12.64 11.94
C ALA A 273 -11.11 -13.77 12.91
N ALA A 274 -10.91 -13.58 14.21
CA ALA A 274 -11.28 -14.56 15.24
C ALA A 274 -12.78 -14.79 15.31
N TYR A 275 -13.58 -13.72 15.23
CA TYR A 275 -15.04 -13.80 15.22
C TYR A 275 -15.55 -14.61 14.02
N PHE A 276 -15.08 -14.31 12.81
CA PHE A 276 -15.53 -15.05 11.61
C PHE A 276 -15.11 -16.51 11.64
N LEU A 277 -13.92 -16.84 12.12
CA LEU A 277 -13.50 -18.22 12.30
C LEU A 277 -14.41 -18.94 13.30
N GLN A 278 -14.76 -18.32 14.42
CA GLN A 278 -15.69 -18.89 15.39
C GLN A 278 -17.09 -19.12 14.79
N GLN A 279 -17.61 -18.14 14.03
CA GLN A 279 -18.90 -18.30 13.37
C GLN A 279 -18.87 -19.45 12.33
N LYS A 280 -17.79 -19.54 11.56
CA LYS A 280 -17.60 -20.60 10.56
C LYS A 280 -17.59 -21.99 11.20
N LEU A 281 -16.87 -22.15 12.29
CA LEU A 281 -16.87 -23.41 13.06
C LEU A 281 -18.25 -23.78 13.62
N LYS A 282 -19.03 -22.81 14.12
CA LYS A 282 -20.40 -23.02 14.59
C LYS A 282 -21.34 -23.45 13.47
N THR A 283 -21.25 -22.79 12.32
CA THR A 283 -22.18 -23.04 11.21
C THR A 283 -21.87 -24.35 10.47
N ASP A 284 -20.62 -24.56 10.09
CA ASP A 284 -20.21 -25.64 9.20
C ASP A 284 -19.99 -26.97 9.95
N PHE A 285 -19.43 -26.90 11.15
CA PHE A 285 -19.02 -28.10 11.91
C PHE A 285 -19.77 -28.29 13.23
N LYS A 286 -20.70 -27.38 13.57
CA LYS A 286 -21.45 -27.41 14.83
C LYS A 286 -20.57 -27.43 16.08
N THR A 287 -19.32 -26.92 15.95
CA THR A 287 -18.39 -26.80 17.07
C THR A 287 -18.99 -25.92 18.17
N THR A 288 -18.92 -26.38 19.41
CA THR A 288 -19.46 -25.63 20.55
C THR A 288 -18.38 -24.90 21.32
N PHE A 289 -18.73 -23.72 21.83
CA PHE A 289 -17.83 -22.85 22.55
C PHE A 289 -18.41 -22.41 23.89
N LYS A 290 -17.59 -22.36 24.94
CA LYS A 290 -18.02 -21.77 26.23
C LYS A 290 -17.82 -20.27 26.28
N LYS A 291 -16.88 -19.72 25.48
CA LYS A 291 -16.50 -18.29 25.50
C LYS A 291 -16.62 -17.70 24.08
N ALA A 292 -16.85 -16.39 24.01
CA ALA A 292 -16.82 -15.64 22.75
C ALA A 292 -15.41 -15.56 22.16
N ALA A 293 -15.31 -15.17 20.89
CA ALA A 293 -14.02 -14.79 20.28
C ALA A 293 -13.42 -13.56 21.01
N ALA A 294 -12.11 -13.42 20.91
CA ALA A 294 -11.40 -12.31 21.56
C ALA A 294 -10.15 -11.89 20.75
N ASN A 295 -9.68 -10.66 20.98
CA ASN A 295 -8.35 -10.23 20.63
C ASN A 295 -7.35 -10.74 21.70
N PHE A 296 -6.12 -11.04 21.32
CA PHE A 296 -5.08 -11.52 22.25
C PHE A 296 -4.77 -10.47 23.33
N ASP A 297 -4.77 -9.19 22.96
CA ASP A 297 -4.48 -8.10 23.89
C ASP A 297 -5.56 -7.95 25.00
N ASP A 298 -6.75 -8.51 24.80
CA ASP A 298 -7.83 -8.57 25.79
C ASP A 298 -7.76 -9.78 26.73
N LEU A 299 -6.77 -10.66 26.54
CA LEU A 299 -6.58 -11.85 27.38
C LEU A 299 -5.88 -11.49 28.68
N ASN A 300 -6.61 -11.55 29.76
CA ASN A 300 -6.05 -11.49 31.14
C ASN A 300 -5.70 -12.89 31.65
N GLU A 301 -5.21 -13.78 30.79
CA GLU A 301 -4.93 -15.19 31.09
C GLU A 301 -3.42 -15.46 30.90
N PRO A 302 -2.81 -16.40 31.66
CA PRO A 302 -1.42 -16.78 31.46
C PRO A 302 -1.17 -17.31 30.06
N ILE A 303 -0.04 -16.91 29.45
CA ILE A 303 0.39 -17.43 28.14
C ILE A 303 0.90 -18.87 28.35
N LEU A 304 0.19 -19.84 27.80
CA LEU A 304 0.60 -21.25 27.81
C LEU A 304 1.39 -21.61 26.54
N PRO A 305 2.21 -22.67 26.57
CA PRO A 305 2.86 -23.20 25.38
C PRO A 305 1.82 -23.59 24.34
N ARG A 306 2.03 -23.17 23.07
CA ARG A 306 1.11 -23.42 21.96
C ARG A 306 1.64 -24.49 21.01
N LYS A 307 0.72 -25.22 20.38
CA LYS A 307 1.01 -26.18 19.32
C LYS A 307 0.33 -25.72 18.03
N THR A 308 1.07 -25.75 16.91
CA THR A 308 0.56 -25.38 15.60
C THR A 308 -0.27 -26.54 15.00
N ILE A 309 -1.47 -26.24 14.53
CA ILE A 309 -2.38 -27.16 13.84
C ILE A 309 -2.18 -27.05 12.32
N TYR A 310 -2.08 -25.80 11.82
CA TYR A 310 -2.06 -25.51 10.40
C TYR A 310 -1.32 -24.20 10.12
N THR A 311 -0.66 -24.12 8.97
CA THR A 311 0.00 -22.90 8.50
C THR A 311 -0.48 -22.55 7.10
N GLN A 312 -1.00 -21.34 6.95
CA GLN A 312 -1.32 -20.71 5.67
C GLN A 312 -0.17 -19.82 5.25
N TYR A 313 0.15 -19.83 3.95
CA TYR A 313 1.19 -18.95 3.36
C TYR A 313 0.57 -17.97 2.36
N SER A 314 1.13 -16.77 2.32
CA SER A 314 0.81 -15.75 1.32
C SER A 314 1.37 -16.10 -0.06
N PRO A 315 0.97 -15.38 -1.12
CA PRO A 315 1.75 -15.28 -2.34
C PRO A 315 3.18 -14.76 -2.07
N LYS A 316 4.07 -14.92 -3.06
CA LYS A 316 5.44 -14.38 -2.98
C LYS A 316 5.43 -12.85 -2.84
N LEU A 317 6.42 -12.31 -2.15
CA LEU A 317 6.60 -10.87 -1.97
C LEU A 317 6.61 -10.12 -3.31
N SER A 318 7.20 -10.70 -4.36
CA SER A 318 7.18 -10.06 -5.70
C SER A 318 5.76 -9.75 -6.20
N ALA A 319 4.80 -10.66 -6.00
CA ALA A 319 3.39 -10.41 -6.37
C ALA A 319 2.71 -9.38 -5.45
N ILE A 320 3.06 -9.38 -4.16
CA ILE A 320 2.58 -8.38 -3.20
C ILE A 320 3.12 -6.98 -3.56
N VAL A 321 4.40 -6.88 -3.92
CA VAL A 321 5.03 -5.63 -4.40
C VAL A 321 4.38 -5.15 -5.71
N GLU A 322 4.11 -6.06 -6.65
CA GLU A 322 3.42 -5.73 -7.89
C GLU A 322 2.07 -5.07 -7.62
N ARG A 323 1.20 -5.70 -6.82
CA ARG A 323 -0.08 -5.11 -6.46
C ARG A 323 0.07 -3.79 -5.69
N THR A 324 1.06 -3.71 -4.78
CA THR A 324 1.35 -2.48 -4.03
C THR A 324 1.65 -1.31 -4.96
N ASN A 325 2.45 -1.53 -5.99
CA ASN A 325 2.87 -0.47 -6.90
C ASN A 325 1.80 -0.17 -7.97
N LEU A 326 1.12 -1.19 -8.52
CA LEU A 326 0.07 -1.02 -9.52
C LEU A 326 -1.15 -0.28 -8.96
N GLU A 327 -1.67 -0.72 -7.80
CA GLU A 327 -2.92 -0.22 -7.22
C GLU A 327 -2.69 0.75 -6.04
N SER A 328 -1.43 0.99 -5.69
CA SER A 328 -1.06 1.93 -4.61
C SER A 328 -1.59 1.55 -3.23
N VAL A 329 -1.63 0.26 -2.88
CA VAL A 329 -2.19 -0.24 -1.62
C VAL A 329 -1.33 0.17 -0.44
N ASN A 330 -1.87 1.00 0.48
CA ASN A 330 -1.16 1.52 1.65
C ASN A 330 -0.86 0.41 2.66
N LEU A 331 -1.87 -0.40 2.99
CA LEU A 331 -1.72 -1.53 3.93
C LEU A 331 -0.51 -2.42 3.59
N TYR A 332 -0.34 -2.75 2.31
CA TYR A 332 0.76 -3.62 1.88
C TYR A 332 2.13 -2.98 2.10
N ALA A 333 2.25 -1.68 1.81
CA ALA A 333 3.48 -0.94 2.04
C ALA A 333 3.83 -0.83 3.53
N GLU A 334 2.84 -0.54 4.39
CA GLU A 334 3.03 -0.47 5.83
C GLU A 334 3.39 -1.82 6.43
N THR A 335 2.75 -2.88 5.97
CA THR A 335 3.07 -4.25 6.41
C THR A 335 4.51 -4.64 6.03
N MET A 336 4.93 -4.32 4.81
CA MET A 336 6.33 -4.53 4.39
C MET A 336 7.31 -3.73 5.24
N LEU A 337 7.01 -2.45 5.53
CA LEU A 337 7.85 -1.61 6.38
C LEU A 337 8.01 -2.22 7.78
N ARG A 338 6.92 -2.61 8.42
CA ARG A 338 6.93 -3.24 9.76
C ARG A 338 7.65 -4.58 9.75
N THR A 339 7.46 -5.39 8.70
CA THR A 339 8.16 -6.68 8.55
C THR A 339 9.67 -6.49 8.39
N ILE A 340 10.09 -5.48 7.63
CA ILE A 340 11.51 -5.11 7.53
C ILE A 340 12.07 -4.78 8.92
N GLY A 341 11.39 -3.96 9.71
CA GLY A 341 11.76 -3.64 11.09
C GLY A 341 11.87 -4.90 11.95
N GLN A 342 10.86 -5.76 11.89
CA GLN A 342 10.81 -7.01 12.65
C GLN A 342 11.97 -7.95 12.32
N VAL A 343 12.33 -8.07 11.04
CA VAL A 343 13.44 -8.95 10.61
C VAL A 343 14.80 -8.36 10.96
N GLN A 344 14.97 -7.03 10.85
CA GLN A 344 16.28 -6.39 11.06
C GLN A 344 16.59 -6.07 12.52
N SER A 345 15.57 -5.84 13.35
CA SER A 345 15.75 -5.39 14.73
C SER A 345 14.85 -6.09 15.77
N SER A 346 14.14 -7.15 15.37
CA SER A 346 13.16 -7.86 16.20
C SER A 346 12.03 -6.94 16.74
N THR A 347 11.76 -5.83 16.02
CA THR A 347 10.76 -4.83 16.41
C THR A 347 9.96 -4.40 15.20
N GLY A 348 8.68 -4.79 15.15
CA GLY A 348 7.76 -4.51 14.03
C GLY A 348 7.07 -3.15 14.12
N THR A 349 7.73 -2.12 14.66
CA THR A 349 7.19 -0.76 14.72
C THR A 349 7.50 0.02 13.43
N PRO A 350 6.72 1.08 13.08
CA PRO A 350 7.03 1.94 11.94
C PRO A 350 8.44 2.52 12.00
N ASN A 351 8.87 3.02 13.16
CA ASN A 351 10.19 3.62 13.35
C ASN A 351 11.32 2.62 13.06
N ALA A 352 11.23 1.40 13.58
CA ALA A 352 12.22 0.36 13.30
C ALA A 352 12.29 0.03 11.80
N GLY A 353 11.14 -0.02 11.13
CA GLY A 353 11.06 -0.21 9.68
C GLY A 353 11.72 0.93 8.91
N VAL A 354 11.42 2.18 9.27
CA VAL A 354 12.02 3.37 8.63
C VAL A 354 13.54 3.38 8.78
N GLU A 355 14.05 3.13 9.98
CA GLU A 355 15.50 3.07 10.22
C GLU A 355 16.17 1.93 9.44
N ALA A 356 15.57 0.76 9.38
CA ALA A 356 16.08 -0.35 8.58
C ALA A 356 16.11 -0.03 7.09
N VAL A 357 15.07 0.62 6.55
CA VAL A 357 15.00 1.08 5.15
C VAL A 357 16.08 2.14 4.88
N LYS A 358 16.27 3.11 5.76
CA LYS A 358 17.33 4.11 5.62
C LYS A 358 18.72 3.48 5.59
N ASN A 359 19.00 2.57 6.54
CA ASN A 359 20.28 1.86 6.61
C ASN A 359 20.54 1.02 5.36
N PHE A 360 19.49 0.38 4.80
CA PHE A 360 19.59 -0.38 3.54
C PHE A 360 20.02 0.49 2.36
N TRP A 361 19.48 1.71 2.23
CA TRP A 361 19.85 2.63 1.14
C TRP A 361 21.19 3.31 1.37
N LEU A 362 21.53 3.68 2.62
CA LEU A 362 22.87 4.20 2.98
C LEU A 362 23.96 3.18 2.61
N ALA A 363 23.77 1.90 2.94
CA ALA A 363 24.71 0.83 2.60
C ALA A 363 24.91 0.65 1.07
N ARG A 364 23.97 1.15 0.25
CA ARG A 364 24.05 1.18 -1.22
C ARG A 364 24.59 2.51 -1.79
N GLY A 365 25.15 3.36 -0.93
CA GLY A 365 25.78 4.61 -1.33
C GLY A 365 24.80 5.73 -1.67
N VAL A 366 23.53 5.63 -1.25
CA VAL A 366 22.58 6.73 -1.40
C VAL A 366 22.79 7.75 -0.30
N ASP A 367 23.04 9.01 -0.68
CA ASP A 367 23.08 10.12 0.28
C ASP A 367 21.65 10.44 0.76
N LEU A 368 21.41 10.30 2.06
CA LEU A 368 20.11 10.56 2.69
C LEU A 368 20.09 11.85 3.52
N LYS A 369 20.99 12.78 3.27
CA LYS A 369 20.97 14.10 3.93
C LYS A 369 19.67 14.84 3.57
N GLY A 370 18.88 15.22 4.59
CA GLY A 370 17.58 15.87 4.39
C GLY A 370 16.46 14.92 3.93
N PHE A 371 16.64 13.61 4.11
CA PHE A 371 15.62 12.61 3.80
C PHE A 371 14.78 12.33 5.05
N PHE A 372 13.48 12.64 4.98
CA PHE A 372 12.53 12.43 6.06
C PHE A 372 11.44 11.46 5.58
N MET A 373 11.48 10.25 6.11
CA MET A 373 10.49 9.20 5.87
C MET A 373 9.80 8.89 7.20
N GLU A 374 8.48 8.93 7.23
CA GLU A 374 7.65 8.71 8.42
C GLU A 374 6.90 7.38 8.35
N ASP A 375 6.54 6.95 7.14
CA ASP A 375 5.76 5.73 6.89
C ASP A 375 6.17 5.03 5.59
N GLY A 376 5.66 3.83 5.38
CA GLY A 376 5.97 3.03 4.19
C GLY A 376 5.13 3.37 2.97
N SER A 377 3.97 3.97 3.16
CA SER A 377 2.97 4.20 2.12
C SER A 377 3.01 5.59 1.51
N GLY A 378 3.53 6.57 2.23
CA GLY A 378 3.48 7.97 1.87
C GLY A 378 2.15 8.64 2.23
N LEU A 379 1.39 8.08 3.18
CA LEU A 379 0.15 8.69 3.68
C LEU A 379 0.44 9.86 4.62
N SER A 380 1.48 9.77 5.44
CA SER A 380 1.90 10.89 6.28
C SER A 380 2.32 12.09 5.44
N ALA A 381 1.67 13.24 5.66
CA ALA A 381 2.04 14.50 5.03
C ALA A 381 3.42 15.03 5.48
N ARG A 382 4.01 14.43 6.54
CA ARG A 382 5.34 14.78 7.05
C ARG A 382 6.49 14.10 6.30
N ASN A 383 6.21 13.13 5.43
CA ASN A 383 7.25 12.65 4.53
C ASN A 383 7.80 13.81 3.70
N ALA A 384 9.11 14.01 3.71
CA ALA A 384 9.77 15.08 2.97
C ALA A 384 11.03 14.52 2.28
N ILE A 385 10.94 14.33 0.96
CA ILE A 385 11.94 13.63 0.15
C ILE A 385 12.16 14.41 -1.13
N SER A 386 13.42 14.55 -1.58
CA SER A 386 13.75 15.26 -2.81
C SER A 386 13.69 14.33 -4.04
N SER A 387 13.54 14.94 -5.23
CA SER A 387 13.61 14.19 -6.48
C SER A 387 14.98 13.51 -6.68
N LYS A 388 16.06 14.11 -6.17
CA LYS A 388 17.41 13.54 -6.22
C LYS A 388 17.53 12.28 -5.37
N HIS A 389 16.92 12.23 -4.17
CA HIS A 389 16.86 11.01 -3.36
C HIS A 389 16.21 9.88 -4.15
N PHE A 390 15.06 10.13 -4.78
CA PHE A 390 14.35 9.13 -5.56
C PHE A 390 15.18 8.59 -6.73
N VAL A 391 15.79 9.46 -7.55
CA VAL A 391 16.59 8.96 -8.70
C VAL A 391 17.86 8.24 -8.24
N SER A 392 18.45 8.61 -7.10
CA SER A 392 19.58 7.89 -6.52
C SER A 392 19.19 6.47 -6.06
N ILE A 393 18.03 6.34 -5.42
CA ILE A 393 17.46 5.03 -5.02
C ILE A 393 17.11 4.20 -6.26
N LEU A 394 16.41 4.80 -7.25
CA LEU A 394 16.06 4.10 -8.50
C LEU A 394 17.30 3.64 -9.28
N ARG A 395 18.37 4.43 -9.30
CA ARG A 395 19.64 4.04 -9.89
C ARG A 395 20.27 2.85 -9.14
N ALA A 396 20.25 2.89 -7.80
CA ALA A 396 20.74 1.77 -7.00
C ALA A 396 19.94 0.49 -7.29
N ILE A 397 18.60 0.58 -7.40
CA ILE A 397 17.75 -0.53 -7.81
C ILE A 397 18.08 -0.99 -9.24
N GLY A 398 18.20 -0.06 -10.19
CA GLY A 398 18.47 -0.36 -11.60
C GLY A 398 19.79 -1.08 -11.87
N ASN A 399 20.76 -0.98 -10.94
CA ASN A 399 22.04 -1.67 -10.97
C ASN A 399 22.09 -2.91 -10.04
N ASP A 400 20.99 -3.28 -9.39
CA ASP A 400 20.89 -4.47 -8.54
C ASP A 400 20.09 -5.57 -9.26
N GLY A 401 20.77 -6.55 -9.82
CA GLY A 401 20.15 -7.64 -10.59
C GLY A 401 19.20 -8.55 -9.80
N ALA A 402 19.27 -8.54 -8.46
CA ALA A 402 18.37 -9.32 -7.62
C ALA A 402 17.03 -8.58 -7.36
N ILE A 403 17.06 -7.26 -7.30
CA ILE A 403 15.88 -6.42 -7.01
C ILE A 403 15.19 -5.96 -8.30
N TYR A 404 15.99 -5.51 -9.28
CA TYR A 404 15.50 -4.77 -10.46
C TYR A 404 14.40 -5.50 -11.25
N PRO A 405 14.51 -6.80 -11.60
CA PRO A 405 13.47 -7.44 -12.42
C PRO A 405 12.08 -7.39 -11.78
N SER A 406 11.96 -7.82 -10.52
CA SER A 406 10.68 -7.81 -9.80
C SER A 406 10.19 -6.39 -9.53
N PHE A 407 11.09 -5.46 -9.22
CA PHE A 407 10.74 -4.06 -8.98
C PHE A 407 10.25 -3.37 -10.26
N TYR A 408 11.00 -3.50 -11.37
CA TYR A 408 10.66 -2.84 -12.63
C TYR A 408 9.31 -3.31 -13.19
N GLU A 409 9.06 -4.62 -13.18
CA GLU A 409 7.79 -5.18 -13.65
C GLU A 409 6.60 -4.79 -12.75
N SER A 410 6.82 -4.55 -11.46
CA SER A 410 5.77 -4.11 -10.53
C SER A 410 5.24 -2.69 -10.81
N LEU A 411 5.96 -1.88 -11.60
CA LEU A 411 5.58 -0.48 -11.80
C LEU A 411 4.45 -0.33 -12.83
N PRO A 412 3.46 0.56 -12.59
CA PRO A 412 2.48 0.95 -13.58
C PRO A 412 3.13 1.34 -14.91
N LYS A 413 2.61 0.78 -16.01
CA LYS A 413 3.10 1.01 -17.36
C LYS A 413 2.21 2.00 -18.10
N ALA A 414 2.81 3.01 -18.68
CA ALA A 414 2.12 4.11 -19.37
C ALA A 414 1.16 3.59 -20.45
N GLY A 415 -0.11 3.96 -20.34
CA GLY A 415 -1.18 3.58 -21.25
C GLY A 415 -1.70 2.16 -21.12
N GLU A 416 -1.15 1.32 -20.21
CA GLU A 416 -1.43 -0.11 -20.16
C GLU A 416 -1.91 -0.60 -18.78
N THR A 417 -1.18 -0.30 -17.68
CA THR A 417 -1.48 -0.92 -16.37
C THR A 417 -1.55 0.08 -15.21
N GLY A 418 -2.19 -0.34 -14.13
CA GLY A 418 -2.24 0.34 -12.84
C GLY A 418 -2.71 1.79 -12.95
N THR A 419 -2.16 2.66 -12.13
CA THR A 419 -2.54 4.08 -12.05
C THR A 419 -2.21 4.89 -13.32
N LEU A 420 -1.43 4.34 -14.26
CA LEU A 420 -1.09 4.96 -15.53
C LEU A 420 -1.91 4.43 -16.73
N LYS A 421 -2.80 3.46 -16.51
CA LYS A 421 -3.60 2.80 -17.56
C LYS A 421 -4.34 3.77 -18.48
N ASN A 422 -4.85 4.87 -17.94
CA ASN A 422 -5.62 5.87 -18.67
C ASN A 422 -4.83 7.13 -19.03
N MET A 423 -3.53 7.16 -18.75
CA MET A 423 -2.61 8.23 -19.13
C MET A 423 -1.77 7.82 -20.34
N PHE A 424 -1.19 8.79 -21.04
CA PHE A 424 -0.23 8.59 -22.13
C PHE A 424 -0.80 7.96 -23.41
N LYS A 425 -2.10 7.68 -23.51
CA LYS A 425 -2.69 7.08 -24.71
C LYS A 425 -2.37 7.91 -25.96
N GLY A 426 -1.88 7.27 -27.02
CA GLY A 426 -1.49 7.93 -28.28
C GLY A 426 -0.17 8.70 -28.22
N THR A 427 0.61 8.62 -27.14
CA THR A 427 1.92 9.27 -27.02
C THR A 427 3.07 8.30 -27.20
N LYS A 428 4.30 8.83 -27.37
CA LYS A 428 5.54 8.04 -27.46
C LYS A 428 5.94 7.35 -26.16
N ALA A 429 5.32 7.71 -25.03
CA ALA A 429 5.58 7.12 -23.72
C ALA A 429 4.87 5.78 -23.50
N VAL A 430 3.84 5.45 -24.31
CA VAL A 430 3.14 4.16 -24.19
C VAL A 430 4.13 3.01 -24.27
N GLY A 431 4.09 2.13 -23.27
CA GLY A 431 4.96 0.98 -23.16
C GLY A 431 6.43 1.25 -22.78
N LYS A 432 6.87 2.51 -22.83
CA LYS A 432 8.27 2.92 -22.59
C LYS A 432 8.50 3.57 -21.24
N LEU A 433 7.44 4.06 -20.59
CA LEU A 433 7.50 4.68 -19.28
C LEU A 433 6.79 3.82 -18.26
N ARG A 434 7.47 3.58 -17.13
CA ARG A 434 6.90 2.94 -15.97
C ARG A 434 7.10 3.83 -14.75
N ALA A 435 6.05 4.14 -14.01
CA ALA A 435 6.16 5.03 -12.86
C ALA A 435 5.07 4.78 -11.81
N LYS A 436 5.47 4.96 -10.56
CA LYS A 436 4.55 5.10 -9.43
C LYS A 436 4.06 6.53 -9.36
N SER A 437 2.76 6.70 -9.18
CA SER A 437 2.14 7.98 -8.88
C SER A 437 2.00 8.22 -7.37
N GLY A 438 2.09 9.47 -6.95
CA GLY A 438 1.70 9.94 -5.62
C GLY A 438 0.68 11.06 -5.72
N SER A 439 -0.32 11.07 -4.85
CA SER A 439 -1.40 12.06 -4.85
C SER A 439 -1.93 12.30 -3.45
N MET A 440 -2.01 13.57 -3.08
CA MET A 440 -2.77 14.12 -1.97
C MET A 440 -3.40 15.43 -2.42
N THR A 441 -4.16 16.08 -1.56
CA THR A 441 -4.67 17.43 -1.83
C THR A 441 -3.51 18.37 -2.15
N ARG A 442 -3.50 18.94 -3.37
CA ARG A 442 -2.44 19.81 -3.90
C ARG A 442 -1.04 19.20 -3.94
N VAL A 443 -0.91 17.88 -3.90
CA VAL A 443 0.34 17.16 -4.06
C VAL A 443 0.20 16.18 -5.23
N ARG A 444 1.18 16.22 -6.14
CA ARG A 444 1.27 15.26 -7.24
C ARG A 444 2.72 14.88 -7.48
N SER A 445 3.00 13.59 -7.56
CA SER A 445 4.33 13.09 -7.90
C SER A 445 4.27 11.93 -8.88
N TYR A 446 5.33 11.78 -9.67
CA TYR A 446 5.58 10.61 -10.52
C TYR A 446 7.07 10.28 -10.44
N THR A 447 7.38 9.02 -10.17
CA THR A 447 8.75 8.55 -10.01
C THR A 447 8.89 7.17 -10.66
N GLY A 448 9.92 6.98 -11.48
CA GLY A 448 10.08 5.72 -12.21
C GLY A 448 11.16 5.73 -13.27
N PHE A 449 10.94 4.98 -14.34
CA PHE A 449 11.89 4.78 -15.44
C PHE A 449 11.28 5.17 -16.79
N ALA A 450 12.10 5.73 -17.66
CA ALA A 450 11.77 6.03 -19.04
C ALA A 450 12.80 5.37 -19.97
N THR A 451 12.33 4.56 -20.92
CA THR A 451 13.18 3.92 -21.92
C THR A 451 13.25 4.82 -23.15
N ARG A 452 14.46 5.18 -23.53
CA ARG A 452 14.80 6.02 -24.67
C ARG A 452 14.72 5.24 -26.00
N PRO A 453 14.57 5.94 -27.17
CA PRO A 453 14.59 5.27 -28.47
C PRO A 453 15.85 4.45 -28.77
N ASN A 454 16.99 4.83 -28.17
CA ASN A 454 18.26 4.12 -28.28
C ASN A 454 18.42 2.94 -27.29
N GLY A 455 17.37 2.59 -26.56
CA GLY A 455 17.36 1.53 -25.55
C GLY A 455 17.96 1.91 -24.20
N LYS A 456 18.57 3.10 -24.05
CA LYS A 456 19.05 3.58 -22.75
C LYS A 456 17.89 3.85 -21.83
N GLN A 457 18.12 3.67 -20.52
CA GLN A 457 17.12 3.90 -19.50
C GLN A 457 17.50 5.09 -18.62
N TRP A 458 16.55 6.00 -18.46
CA TRP A 458 16.61 7.06 -17.48
C TRP A 458 15.70 6.75 -16.31
N CYS A 459 16.13 7.06 -15.09
CA CYS A 459 15.23 7.15 -13.93
C CYS A 459 14.89 8.61 -13.68
N PHE A 460 13.66 8.83 -13.22
CA PHE A 460 13.17 10.19 -12.99
C PHE A 460 12.31 10.28 -11.75
N SER A 461 12.23 11.50 -11.18
CA SER A 461 11.25 11.87 -10.18
C SER A 461 10.80 13.31 -10.41
N VAL A 462 9.49 13.53 -10.39
CA VAL A 462 8.85 14.85 -10.44
C VAL A 462 7.90 14.96 -9.27
N ILE A 463 8.09 15.96 -8.42
CA ILE A 463 7.25 16.25 -7.25
C ILE A 463 6.78 17.69 -7.34
N VAL A 464 5.47 17.89 -7.23
CA VAL A 464 4.82 19.21 -7.25
C VAL A 464 3.85 19.34 -6.08
N ASN A 465 4.09 20.34 -5.23
CA ASN A 465 3.23 20.66 -4.11
C ASN A 465 2.66 22.07 -4.27
N ASN A 466 1.40 22.25 -3.85
CA ASN A 466 0.70 23.55 -3.81
C ASN A 466 0.47 24.21 -5.18
N TYR A 467 0.20 23.40 -6.21
CA TYR A 467 -0.32 23.90 -7.50
C TYR A 467 -1.75 24.45 -7.35
N THR A 468 -2.16 25.38 -8.24
CA THR A 468 -3.44 26.09 -8.16
C THR A 468 -4.52 25.54 -9.11
N CYS A 469 -4.14 24.79 -10.14
CA CYS A 469 -5.06 24.16 -11.08
C CYS A 469 -5.75 22.91 -10.52
N THR A 470 -6.67 22.35 -11.27
CA THR A 470 -7.36 21.09 -10.91
C THR A 470 -6.42 19.87 -10.95
N GLY A 471 -6.83 18.79 -10.29
CA GLY A 471 -6.08 17.52 -10.32
C GLY A 471 -5.98 16.90 -11.73
N SER A 472 -6.89 17.18 -12.66
CA SER A 472 -6.82 16.73 -14.07
C SER A 472 -5.83 17.58 -14.87
N GLU A 473 -5.81 18.88 -14.67
CA GLU A 473 -4.92 19.80 -15.38
C GLU A 473 -3.46 19.56 -15.00
N ILE A 474 -3.14 19.46 -13.70
CA ILE A 474 -1.77 19.14 -13.28
C ILE A 474 -1.32 17.78 -13.82
N ARG A 475 -2.22 16.80 -13.89
CA ARG A 475 -1.93 15.48 -14.49
C ARG A 475 -1.56 15.58 -15.96
N SER A 476 -2.29 16.40 -16.75
CA SER A 476 -1.99 16.64 -18.16
C SER A 476 -0.64 17.32 -18.35
N LYS A 477 -0.36 18.38 -17.57
CA LYS A 477 0.93 19.11 -17.62
C LYS A 477 2.11 18.18 -17.29
N LEU A 478 1.97 17.32 -16.28
CA LEU A 478 2.98 16.33 -15.91
C LEU A 478 3.14 15.22 -16.95
N GLN A 479 2.04 14.82 -17.61
CA GLN A 479 2.09 13.87 -18.72
C GLN A 479 2.94 14.40 -19.86
N ASP A 480 2.74 15.66 -20.29
CA ASP A 480 3.50 16.28 -21.37
C ASP A 480 5.00 16.34 -21.03
N LEU A 481 5.34 16.71 -19.80
CA LEU A 481 6.71 16.69 -19.32
C LEU A 481 7.32 15.27 -19.39
N MET A 482 6.61 14.26 -18.89
CA MET A 482 7.11 12.89 -18.88
C MET A 482 7.22 12.27 -20.28
N VAL A 483 6.38 12.65 -21.23
CA VAL A 483 6.50 12.22 -22.64
C VAL A 483 7.85 12.63 -23.22
N SER A 484 8.34 13.84 -22.92
CA SER A 484 9.64 14.31 -23.40
C SER A 484 10.84 13.46 -22.90
N MET A 485 10.65 12.70 -21.81
CA MET A 485 11.68 11.79 -21.31
C MET A 485 11.80 10.52 -22.19
N CYS A 486 10.81 10.23 -23.03
CA CYS A 486 10.77 9.05 -23.92
C CYS A 486 11.11 9.41 -25.39
N GLU A 487 11.37 10.68 -25.68
CA GLU A 487 11.73 11.22 -27.00
C GLU A 487 13.24 11.40 -27.12
#